data_08b5e46a729c424139f74a0e101ef0b0
#
_entry.id   08b5e46a729c424139f74a0e101ef0b0
#
_cell.length_a   1.000
_cell.length_b   1.000
_cell.length_c   1.000
_cell.angle_alpha   90.00
_cell.angle_beta   90.00
_cell.angle_gamma   90.00
#
_symmetry.space_group_name_H-M   'P 1'
#
loop_
_entity.id
_entity.type
_entity.pdbx_description
1 polymer ?
#
loop_
_entity_poly.entity_id
_entity_poly.type
_entity_poly.pdbx_seq_one_letter_code
_entity_poly.pdbx_strand_id
1 'polypeptide(L)'
;RDAQESRGLGDVYKRQIHYDVQLFGGVVLHKGKIAEMATGEGKTLVATLPVFLNALAGKGVHMVTVNDYLARRDSEWMGPMYQFHGLTVDCIDRHQPNSDARRKAYMADITFGTNNEYGFDYLRDNMASSPKDLVQRKHHYAIVDEVDSVLIDDARTPLIISGPVPKGDDQLFEQYRPAIEHLYNLQKNLVTNLLAESRQLLGEGKNEEGGIKLYRSHKGLPKYKPLIKFLSEQGIKAQMQKTENIYMQDNNRRMPEITDCLLYTSPSPRDS
;
A
#
# COMPACT_ATOMS: atom_id res chain seq x y z
N ARG A 1 -35.80 24.30 8.49
CA ARG A 1 -37.09 23.78 7.99
C ARG A 1 -37.27 23.96 6.49
N ASP A 2 -36.55 24.89 5.85
CA ASP A 2 -36.81 25.27 4.45
C ASP A 2 -35.71 24.76 3.50
N ALA A 3 -34.94 23.77 3.91
CA ALA A 3 -33.84 23.17 3.11
C ALA A 3 -34.34 22.35 1.90
N GLN A 4 -35.63 22.11 1.78
CA GLN A 4 -36.21 21.29 0.70
C GLN A 4 -36.50 22.05 -0.61
N GLU A 5 -36.37 23.35 -0.63
CA GLU A 5 -36.68 24.16 -1.83
C GLU A 5 -35.46 24.69 -2.59
N SER A 6 -34.26 24.26 -2.26
CA SER A 6 -33.08 24.76 -2.96
C SER A 6 -32.89 24.12 -4.33
N ARG A 7 -32.78 24.98 -5.35
CA ARG A 7 -32.74 24.62 -6.77
C ARG A 7 -31.39 24.12 -7.29
N GLY A 8 -30.64 23.41 -6.52
CA GLY A 8 -29.40 22.80 -6.96
C GLY A 8 -28.55 22.27 -5.81
N LEU A 9 -27.82 21.20 -6.00
CA LEU A 9 -27.00 20.55 -4.99
C LEU A 9 -25.99 21.50 -4.30
N GLY A 10 -25.44 22.47 -5.02
CA GLY A 10 -24.53 23.47 -4.45
C GLY A 10 -25.23 24.49 -3.52
N ASP A 11 -26.50 24.80 -3.76
CA ASP A 11 -27.28 25.68 -2.92
C ASP A 11 -27.79 25.00 -1.65
N VAL A 12 -28.00 23.69 -1.69
CA VAL A 12 -28.45 22.90 -0.53
C VAL A 12 -27.45 23.03 0.61
N TYR A 13 -26.17 22.83 0.35
CA TYR A 13 -25.13 22.86 1.41
C TYR A 13 -24.84 24.30 1.92
N LYS A 14 -24.94 25.31 1.07
CA LYS A 14 -24.65 26.71 1.45
C LYS A 14 -25.74 27.40 2.30
N ARG A 15 -26.96 26.84 2.34
CA ARG A 15 -28.10 27.39 3.08
C ARG A 15 -28.56 26.52 4.26
N GLN A 16 -27.85 25.40 4.51
CA GLN A 16 -28.22 24.50 5.61
C GLN A 16 -27.70 25.01 6.96
N ILE A 17 -28.53 24.79 7.97
CA ILE A 17 -28.15 24.91 9.38
C ILE A 17 -27.80 23.51 9.88
N HIS A 18 -26.69 23.37 10.60
CA HIS A 18 -26.28 22.09 11.19
C HIS A 18 -27.34 21.59 12.19
N TYR A 19 -27.63 20.31 12.12
CA TYR A 19 -28.39 19.64 13.16
C TYR A 19 -27.54 19.43 14.41
N ASP A 20 -28.18 19.29 15.58
CA ASP A 20 -27.45 19.07 16.85
C ASP A 20 -26.48 17.88 16.79
N VAL A 21 -26.89 16.79 16.14
CA VAL A 21 -26.03 15.60 15.97
C VAL A 21 -24.81 15.90 15.10
N GLN A 22 -24.92 16.80 14.12
CA GLN A 22 -23.81 17.22 13.29
C GLN A 22 -22.85 18.13 14.05
N LEU A 23 -23.35 19.01 14.90
CA LEU A 23 -22.52 19.80 15.81
C LEU A 23 -21.76 18.91 16.78
N PHE A 24 -22.44 17.89 17.31
CA PHE A 24 -21.80 16.89 18.17
C PHE A 24 -20.68 16.13 17.43
N GLY A 25 -20.93 15.67 16.20
CA GLY A 25 -19.94 15.04 15.35
C GLY A 25 -18.71 15.93 15.11
N GLY A 26 -18.93 17.22 14.84
CA GLY A 26 -17.86 18.21 14.70
C GLY A 26 -16.99 18.35 15.95
N VAL A 27 -17.60 18.34 17.14
CA VAL A 27 -16.86 18.37 18.42
C VAL A 27 -16.03 17.09 18.63
N VAL A 28 -16.58 15.93 18.28
CA VAL A 28 -15.88 14.63 18.37
C VAL A 28 -14.63 14.64 17.50
N LEU A 29 -14.76 15.09 16.24
CA LEU A 29 -13.64 15.20 15.31
C LEU A 29 -12.59 16.21 15.77
N HIS A 30 -13.01 17.38 16.28
CA HIS A 30 -12.08 18.37 16.84
C HIS A 30 -11.24 17.80 18.00
N LYS A 31 -11.84 16.94 18.81
CA LYS A 31 -11.13 16.24 19.91
C LYS A 31 -10.21 15.10 19.45
N GLY A 32 -10.01 14.93 18.14
CA GLY A 32 -9.15 13.89 17.59
C GLY A 32 -9.72 12.48 17.78
N LYS A 33 -11.03 12.32 17.74
CA LYS A 33 -11.72 11.05 17.89
C LYS A 33 -12.39 10.64 16.58
N ILE A 34 -12.83 9.40 16.50
CA ILE A 34 -13.58 8.85 15.37
C ILE A 34 -15.04 9.18 15.54
N ALA A 35 -15.64 9.77 14.50
CA ALA A 35 -17.08 9.98 14.39
C ALA A 35 -17.63 9.03 13.31
N GLU A 36 -18.39 8.04 13.73
CA GLU A 36 -19.09 7.15 12.82
C GLU A 36 -20.38 7.82 12.36
N MET A 37 -20.53 7.94 11.05
CA MET A 37 -21.68 8.57 10.42
C MET A 37 -22.15 7.75 9.22
N ALA A 38 -23.42 7.45 9.11
CA ALA A 38 -24.00 6.75 7.98
C ALA A 38 -23.95 7.58 6.68
N THR A 39 -24.08 6.87 5.56
CA THR A 39 -24.16 7.55 4.25
C THR A 39 -25.39 8.45 4.20
N GLY A 40 -25.20 9.69 3.73
CA GLY A 40 -26.29 10.68 3.64
C GLY A 40 -26.47 11.57 4.87
N GLU A 41 -25.77 11.36 5.97
CA GLU A 41 -25.87 12.19 7.19
C GLU A 41 -25.11 13.52 7.11
N GLY A 42 -24.50 13.81 5.97
CA GLY A 42 -23.84 15.10 5.73
C GLY A 42 -22.42 15.19 6.30
N LYS A 43 -21.61 14.13 6.20
CA LYS A 43 -20.21 14.10 6.65
C LYS A 43 -19.40 15.30 6.19
N THR A 44 -19.53 15.68 4.90
CA THR A 44 -18.84 16.84 4.32
C THR A 44 -19.21 18.14 5.03
N LEU A 45 -20.48 18.30 5.43
CA LEU A 45 -20.94 19.47 6.16
C LEU A 45 -20.43 19.47 7.60
N VAL A 46 -20.45 18.32 8.28
CA VAL A 46 -19.92 18.16 9.64
C VAL A 46 -18.44 18.50 9.69
N ALA A 47 -17.66 18.03 8.70
CA ALA A 47 -16.23 18.29 8.61
C ALA A 47 -15.90 19.79 8.54
N THR A 48 -16.80 20.63 8.02
CA THR A 48 -16.56 22.08 7.92
C THR A 48 -16.30 22.72 9.27
N LEU A 49 -16.95 22.26 10.33
CA LEU A 49 -16.86 22.82 11.68
C LEU A 49 -15.44 22.67 12.28
N PRO A 50 -14.92 21.44 12.43
CA PRO A 50 -13.58 21.26 12.98
C PRO A 50 -12.48 21.75 12.04
N VAL A 51 -12.68 21.69 10.72
CA VAL A 51 -11.74 22.23 9.74
C VAL A 51 -11.59 23.73 9.92
N PHE A 52 -12.69 24.47 9.93
CA PHE A 52 -12.67 25.91 10.15
C PHE A 52 -12.00 26.27 11.48
N LEU A 53 -12.42 25.64 12.57
CA LEU A 53 -11.89 25.93 13.90
C LEU A 53 -10.39 25.69 14.00
N ASN A 54 -9.89 24.61 13.46
CA ASN A 54 -8.46 24.29 13.52
C ASN A 54 -7.62 25.09 12.52
N ALA A 55 -8.22 25.54 11.39
CA ALA A 55 -7.57 26.41 10.42
C ALA A 55 -7.25 27.81 10.98
N LEU A 56 -8.07 28.32 11.92
CA LEU A 56 -7.82 29.60 12.58
C LEU A 56 -6.46 29.66 13.31
N ALA A 57 -5.87 28.53 13.63
CA ALA A 57 -4.54 28.48 14.23
C ALA A 57 -3.41 28.84 13.24
N GLY A 58 -3.67 28.94 11.93
CA GLY A 58 -2.69 29.25 10.88
C GLY A 58 -1.64 28.17 10.65
N LYS A 59 -1.81 26.99 11.23
CA LYS A 59 -0.82 25.89 11.18
C LYS A 59 -1.09 24.86 10.09
N GLY A 60 -2.20 24.99 9.37
CA GLY A 60 -2.64 24.11 8.30
C GLY A 60 -3.48 22.92 8.75
N VAL A 61 -4.54 22.70 8.00
CA VAL A 61 -5.47 21.58 8.17
C VAL A 61 -5.45 20.75 6.90
N HIS A 62 -5.32 19.43 7.03
CA HIS A 62 -5.36 18.50 5.92
C HIS A 62 -6.68 17.75 5.89
N MET A 63 -7.35 17.81 4.74
CA MET A 63 -8.55 17.01 4.43
C MET A 63 -8.12 15.85 3.54
N VAL A 64 -8.14 14.64 4.10
CA VAL A 64 -7.67 13.42 3.42
C VAL A 64 -8.89 12.63 2.95
N THR A 65 -8.94 12.32 1.66
CA THR A 65 -9.99 11.52 1.03
C THR A 65 -9.38 10.32 0.29
N VAL A 66 -10.22 9.38 -0.15
CA VAL A 66 -9.77 8.14 -0.83
C VAL A 66 -9.49 8.33 -2.32
N ASN A 67 -10.06 9.36 -2.97
CA ASN A 67 -9.86 9.59 -4.39
C ASN A 67 -9.78 11.09 -4.75
N ASP A 68 -9.17 11.37 -5.90
CA ASP A 68 -8.91 12.72 -6.41
C ASP A 68 -10.20 13.49 -6.80
N TYR A 69 -11.22 12.77 -7.25
CA TYR A 69 -12.52 13.38 -7.55
C TYR A 69 -13.13 14.00 -6.30
N LEU A 70 -13.15 13.27 -5.18
CA LEU A 70 -13.68 13.77 -3.92
C LEU A 70 -12.85 14.95 -3.39
N ALA A 71 -11.52 14.84 -3.43
CA ALA A 71 -10.64 15.91 -3.00
C ALA A 71 -10.91 17.22 -3.77
N ARG A 72 -11.01 17.14 -5.09
CA ARG A 72 -11.30 18.30 -5.94
C ARG A 72 -12.70 18.84 -5.73
N ARG A 73 -13.72 17.96 -5.73
CA ARG A 73 -15.12 18.33 -5.52
C ARG A 73 -15.33 19.07 -4.20
N ASP A 74 -14.82 18.49 -3.11
CA ASP A 74 -15.06 19.03 -1.77
C ASP A 74 -14.27 20.32 -1.55
N SER A 75 -13.09 20.46 -2.14
CA SER A 75 -12.35 21.73 -2.15
C SER A 75 -13.08 22.84 -2.91
N GLU A 76 -13.78 22.50 -4.00
CA GLU A 76 -14.58 23.46 -4.78
C GLU A 76 -15.89 23.83 -4.08
N TRP A 77 -16.55 22.87 -3.43
CA TRP A 77 -17.84 23.10 -2.79
C TRP A 77 -17.70 23.83 -1.47
N MET A 78 -16.76 23.42 -0.62
CA MET A 78 -16.60 24.01 0.71
C MET A 78 -15.60 25.17 0.71
N GLY A 79 -14.72 25.24 -0.29
CA GLY A 79 -13.73 26.31 -0.43
C GLY A 79 -14.29 27.72 -0.32
N PRO A 80 -15.35 28.09 -1.07
CA PRO A 80 -15.92 29.42 -0.99
C PRO A 80 -16.40 29.83 0.41
N MET A 81 -16.88 28.89 1.22
CA MET A 81 -17.28 29.15 2.60
C MET A 81 -16.06 29.53 3.46
N TYR A 82 -14.96 28.79 3.36
CA TYR A 82 -13.74 29.09 4.10
C TYR A 82 -13.10 30.40 3.62
N GLN A 83 -13.07 30.63 2.31
CA GLN A 83 -12.55 31.85 1.69
C GLN A 83 -13.34 33.09 2.10
N PHE A 84 -14.67 32.97 2.27
CA PHE A 84 -15.50 34.04 2.80
C PHE A 84 -15.03 34.52 4.20
N HIS A 85 -14.51 33.60 4.98
CA HIS A 85 -13.93 33.88 6.31
C HIS A 85 -12.45 34.24 6.27
N GLY A 86 -11.86 34.47 5.09
CA GLY A 86 -10.47 34.90 4.91
C GLY A 86 -9.44 33.77 4.95
N LEU A 87 -9.88 32.50 4.95
CA LEU A 87 -8.96 31.35 4.92
C LEU A 87 -8.62 30.96 3.48
N THR A 88 -7.39 30.51 3.28
CA THR A 88 -6.91 30.01 1.99
C THR A 88 -7.16 28.51 1.87
N VAL A 89 -7.59 28.08 0.68
CA VAL A 89 -7.94 26.68 0.39
C VAL A 89 -7.28 26.24 -0.91
N ASP A 90 -6.65 25.08 -0.92
CA ASP A 90 -6.13 24.48 -2.14
C ASP A 90 -6.26 22.95 -2.11
N CYS A 91 -6.01 22.30 -3.26
CA CYS A 91 -6.07 20.86 -3.45
C CYS A 91 -4.78 20.37 -4.12
N ILE A 92 -4.01 19.53 -3.43
CA ILE A 92 -2.73 19.02 -3.94
C ILE A 92 -2.87 18.17 -5.20
N ASP A 93 -4.00 17.47 -5.37
CA ASP A 93 -4.27 16.63 -6.55
C ASP A 93 -4.43 17.43 -7.86
N ARG A 94 -4.40 18.77 -7.79
CA ARG A 94 -4.39 19.66 -8.96
C ARG A 94 -2.99 20.02 -9.43
N HIS A 95 -1.99 19.78 -8.61
CA HIS A 95 -0.63 20.27 -8.83
C HIS A 95 0.33 19.10 -9.05
N GLN A 96 1.29 19.30 -9.94
CA GLN A 96 2.32 18.32 -10.21
C GLN A 96 3.21 18.10 -8.97
N PRO A 97 3.65 16.86 -8.70
CA PRO A 97 4.59 16.55 -7.64
C PRO A 97 5.84 17.44 -7.69
N ASN A 98 6.38 17.80 -6.54
CA ASN A 98 7.60 18.62 -6.38
C ASN A 98 7.52 20.02 -7.01
N SER A 99 6.35 20.50 -7.43
CA SER A 99 6.19 21.83 -8.00
C SER A 99 6.04 22.93 -6.94
N ASP A 100 6.37 24.16 -7.29
CA ASP A 100 6.12 25.32 -6.42
C ASP A 100 4.63 25.54 -6.15
N ALA A 101 3.76 25.20 -7.11
CA ALA A 101 2.32 25.24 -6.92
C ALA A 101 1.87 24.25 -5.82
N ARG A 102 2.43 23.03 -5.82
CA ARG A 102 2.13 22.03 -4.79
C ARG A 102 2.65 22.45 -3.41
N ARG A 103 3.83 23.07 -3.37
CA ARG A 103 4.38 23.66 -2.14
C ARG A 103 3.48 24.77 -1.60
N LYS A 104 2.95 25.65 -2.48
CA LYS A 104 1.98 26.68 -2.10
C LYS A 104 0.67 26.06 -1.58
N ALA A 105 0.21 24.97 -2.16
CA ALA A 105 -1.00 24.28 -1.71
C ALA A 105 -0.85 23.76 -0.27
N TYR A 106 0.32 23.26 0.11
CA TYR A 106 0.61 22.89 1.51
C TYR A 106 0.70 24.08 2.46
N MET A 107 0.97 25.28 1.95
CA MET A 107 0.99 26.51 2.78
C MET A 107 -0.41 27.11 2.96
N ALA A 108 -1.42 26.66 2.25
CA ALA A 108 -2.80 27.09 2.47
C ALA A 108 -3.29 26.70 3.87
N ASP A 109 -4.26 27.47 4.40
CA ASP A 109 -4.85 27.17 5.71
C ASP A 109 -5.57 25.83 5.72
N ILE A 110 -6.17 25.46 4.58
CA ILE A 110 -6.86 24.19 4.39
C ILE A 110 -6.35 23.56 3.10
N THR A 111 -5.83 22.34 3.18
CA THR A 111 -5.31 21.58 2.05
C THR A 111 -6.12 20.30 1.88
N PHE A 112 -6.73 20.12 0.72
CA PHE A 112 -7.41 18.89 0.34
C PHE A 112 -6.47 17.99 -0.46
N GLY A 113 -6.64 16.67 -0.33
CA GLY A 113 -5.86 15.71 -1.12
C GLY A 113 -6.22 14.26 -0.82
N THR A 114 -5.73 13.37 -1.68
CA THR A 114 -5.86 11.94 -1.47
C THR A 114 -4.82 11.42 -0.49
N ASN A 115 -5.17 10.34 0.22
CA ASN A 115 -4.26 9.62 1.11
C ASN A 115 -2.94 9.25 0.42
N ASN A 116 -3.01 8.76 -0.81
CA ASN A 116 -1.85 8.36 -1.60
C ASN A 116 -0.93 9.53 -1.92
N GLU A 117 -1.48 10.67 -2.36
CA GLU A 117 -0.69 11.86 -2.70
C GLU A 117 0.01 12.45 -1.47
N TYR A 118 -0.67 12.52 -0.31
CA TYR A 118 -0.03 12.91 0.95
C TYR A 118 1.10 11.95 1.31
N GLY A 119 0.88 10.65 1.17
CA GLY A 119 1.88 9.63 1.46
C GLY A 119 3.07 9.69 0.49
N PHE A 120 2.83 9.87 -0.81
CA PHE A 120 3.90 10.02 -1.79
C PHE A 120 4.72 11.29 -1.57
N ASP A 121 4.09 12.41 -1.21
CA ASP A 121 4.82 13.64 -0.89
C ASP A 121 5.67 13.46 0.36
N TYR A 122 5.14 12.78 1.38
CA TYR A 122 5.91 12.45 2.58
C TYR A 122 7.14 11.60 2.27
N LEU A 123 7.00 10.60 1.42
CA LEU A 123 8.12 9.77 0.99
C LEU A 123 9.15 10.57 0.19
N ARG A 124 8.69 11.44 -0.73
CA ARG A 124 9.58 12.31 -1.51
C ARG A 124 10.34 13.28 -0.61
N ASP A 125 9.66 13.88 0.35
CA ASP A 125 10.29 14.78 1.33
C ASP A 125 11.35 14.08 2.18
N ASN A 126 11.12 12.81 2.57
CA ASN A 126 12.13 12.02 3.29
C ASN A 126 13.35 11.64 2.43
N MET A 127 13.21 11.69 1.11
CA MET A 127 14.33 11.46 0.16
C MET A 127 15.02 12.75 -0.24
N ALA A 128 14.50 13.92 0.16
CA ALA A 128 15.05 15.22 -0.21
C ALA A 128 16.43 15.45 0.43
N SER A 129 17.38 15.92 -0.38
CA SER A 129 18.74 16.23 0.08
C SER A 129 18.86 17.63 0.69
N SER A 130 17.88 18.50 0.48
CA SER A 130 17.88 19.87 0.98
C SER A 130 16.53 20.26 1.55
N PRO A 131 16.46 21.04 2.63
CA PRO A 131 15.21 21.57 3.16
C PRO A 131 14.40 22.40 2.15
N LYS A 132 15.06 22.95 1.13
CA LYS A 132 14.40 23.73 0.07
C LYS A 132 13.56 22.86 -0.87
N ASP A 133 13.85 21.57 -0.92
CA ASP A 133 13.15 20.63 -1.79
C ASP A 133 11.89 20.06 -1.13
N LEU A 134 11.71 20.30 0.17
CA LEU A 134 10.53 19.87 0.91
C LEU A 134 9.28 20.58 0.40
N VAL A 135 8.21 19.83 0.19
CA VAL A 135 6.91 20.38 -0.21
C VAL A 135 5.94 20.48 0.97
N GLN A 136 6.00 19.55 1.92
CA GLN A 136 5.13 19.55 3.08
C GLN A 136 5.68 20.45 4.19
N ARG A 137 4.79 21.03 4.97
CA ARG A 137 5.12 21.68 6.24
C ARG A 137 4.81 20.76 7.42
N LYS A 138 5.16 21.18 8.62
CA LYS A 138 4.82 20.44 9.84
C LYS A 138 3.32 20.22 9.93
N HIS A 139 2.90 18.97 10.13
CA HIS A 139 1.50 18.61 10.32
C HIS A 139 0.95 19.15 11.63
N HIS A 140 -0.30 19.61 11.61
CA HIS A 140 -0.98 20.15 12.77
C HIS A 140 -2.30 19.42 13.05
N TYR A 141 -3.20 19.38 12.06
CA TYR A 141 -4.50 18.72 12.18
C TYR A 141 -4.88 18.08 10.84
N ALA A 142 -5.45 16.89 10.90
CA ALA A 142 -5.96 16.20 9.72
C ALA A 142 -7.32 15.55 10.04
N ILE A 143 -8.22 15.57 9.06
CA ILE A 143 -9.42 14.73 9.03
C ILE A 143 -9.21 13.71 7.92
N VAL A 144 -9.39 12.45 8.25
CA VAL A 144 -9.34 11.34 7.28
C VAL A 144 -10.77 10.85 7.09
N ASP A 145 -11.30 11.04 5.88
CA ASP A 145 -12.59 10.49 5.48
C ASP A 145 -12.42 9.01 5.06
N GLU A 146 -13.45 8.20 5.29
CA GLU A 146 -13.41 6.76 5.01
C GLU A 146 -12.19 6.07 5.63
N VAL A 147 -11.97 6.33 6.92
CA VAL A 147 -10.77 5.91 7.66
C VAL A 147 -10.58 4.39 7.68
N ASP A 148 -11.63 3.61 7.61
CA ASP A 148 -11.63 2.16 7.46
C ASP A 148 -10.98 1.75 6.14
N SER A 149 -11.35 2.35 5.02
CA SER A 149 -10.70 2.11 3.74
C SER A 149 -9.22 2.48 3.78
N VAL A 150 -8.88 3.67 4.30
CA VAL A 150 -7.51 4.18 4.31
C VAL A 150 -6.59 3.41 5.26
N LEU A 151 -7.04 3.13 6.48
CA LEU A 151 -6.18 2.59 7.54
C LEU A 151 -6.35 1.08 7.79
N ILE A 152 -7.37 0.45 7.22
CA ILE A 152 -7.61 -0.99 7.36
C ILE A 152 -7.47 -1.70 6.02
N ASP A 153 -8.30 -1.36 5.02
CA ASP A 153 -8.34 -2.09 3.75
C ASP A 153 -7.05 -1.87 2.94
N ASP A 154 -6.63 -0.61 2.79
CA ASP A 154 -5.43 -0.25 2.03
C ASP A 154 -4.13 -0.29 2.87
N ALA A 155 -4.22 -0.56 4.17
CA ALA A 155 -3.07 -0.52 5.08
C ALA A 155 -1.91 -1.46 4.69
N ARG A 156 -2.20 -2.52 3.93
CA ARG A 156 -1.21 -3.47 3.43
C ARG A 156 -0.66 -3.13 2.05
N THR A 157 -1.22 -2.12 1.39
CA THR A 157 -0.76 -1.70 0.07
C THR A 157 0.41 -0.73 0.22
N PRO A 158 1.64 -1.13 -0.10
CA PRO A 158 2.79 -0.25 0.07
C PRO A 158 2.76 0.88 -0.95
N LEU A 159 3.06 2.10 -0.52
CA LEU A 159 3.37 3.20 -1.40
C LEU A 159 4.82 3.04 -1.90
N ILE A 160 4.99 2.76 -3.19
CA ILE A 160 6.30 2.52 -3.79
C ILE A 160 6.62 3.66 -4.74
N ILE A 161 7.70 4.39 -4.47
CA ILE A 161 8.29 5.32 -5.42
C ILE A 161 9.32 4.55 -6.22
N SER A 162 9.06 4.34 -7.51
CA SER A 162 10.02 3.78 -8.45
C SER A 162 10.23 4.74 -9.60
N GLY A 163 11.47 4.93 -9.99
CA GLY A 163 11.84 5.71 -11.16
C GLY A 163 12.85 4.95 -12.02
N PRO A 164 12.97 5.31 -13.30
CA PRO A 164 14.07 4.78 -14.12
C PRO A 164 15.39 5.19 -13.46
N VAL A 165 16.15 4.20 -13.02
CA VAL A 165 17.53 4.43 -12.61
C VAL A 165 18.30 4.81 -13.89
N PRO A 166 19.03 5.95 -13.91
CA PRO A 166 19.93 6.22 -15.01
C PRO A 166 20.80 4.97 -15.22
N LYS A 167 20.92 4.52 -16.48
CA LYS A 167 21.86 3.45 -16.81
C LYS A 167 23.25 3.96 -16.45
N GLY A 168 23.69 3.64 -15.25
CA GLY A 168 25.09 3.78 -14.88
C GLY A 168 25.92 2.84 -15.76
N ASP A 169 27.11 3.25 -16.16
CA ASP A 169 28.04 2.42 -16.94
C ASP A 169 28.41 1.11 -16.21
N ASP A 170 28.03 0.94 -14.95
CA ASP A 170 28.31 -0.20 -14.09
C ASP A 170 27.19 -1.26 -14.04
N GLN A 171 26.35 -1.38 -15.06
CA GLN A 171 25.38 -2.49 -15.10
C GLN A 171 26.11 -3.81 -15.41
N LEU A 172 26.60 -4.46 -14.37
CA LEU A 172 27.25 -5.78 -14.41
C LEU A 172 26.33 -6.93 -14.85
N PHE A 173 25.07 -6.65 -15.16
CA PHE A 173 24.07 -7.67 -15.55
C PHE A 173 24.50 -8.46 -16.80
N GLU A 174 25.01 -7.78 -17.82
CA GLU A 174 25.46 -8.46 -19.03
C GLU A 174 26.71 -9.30 -18.78
N GLN A 175 27.59 -8.83 -17.92
CA GLN A 175 28.81 -9.54 -17.53
C GLN A 175 28.49 -10.84 -16.75
N TYR A 176 27.53 -10.79 -15.83
CA TYR A 176 27.17 -11.96 -15.00
C TYR A 176 26.12 -12.86 -15.64
N ARG A 177 25.44 -12.41 -16.68
CA ARG A 177 24.39 -13.17 -17.34
C ARG A 177 24.81 -14.60 -17.73
N PRO A 178 25.96 -14.83 -18.38
CA PRO A 178 26.39 -16.19 -18.75
C PRO A 178 26.60 -17.09 -17.52
N ALA A 179 27.18 -16.56 -16.45
CA ALA A 179 27.39 -17.30 -15.21
C ALA A 179 26.05 -17.66 -14.52
N ILE A 180 25.09 -16.73 -14.49
CA ILE A 180 23.76 -16.95 -13.94
C ILE A 180 22.99 -17.98 -14.78
N GLU A 181 23.06 -17.89 -16.10
CA GLU A 181 22.43 -18.85 -17.01
C GLU A 181 23.04 -20.27 -16.83
N HIS A 182 24.34 -20.36 -16.63
CA HIS A 182 24.99 -21.62 -16.33
C HIS A 182 24.51 -22.23 -15.00
N LEU A 183 24.49 -21.44 -13.93
CA LEU A 183 23.97 -21.88 -12.62
C LEU A 183 22.49 -22.28 -12.70
N TYR A 184 21.68 -21.51 -13.40
CA TYR A 184 20.26 -21.84 -13.62
C TYR A 184 20.10 -23.18 -14.34
N ASN A 185 20.90 -23.45 -15.36
CA ASN A 185 20.85 -24.72 -16.10
C ASN A 185 21.28 -25.91 -15.24
N LEU A 186 22.32 -25.76 -14.41
CA LEU A 186 22.73 -26.78 -13.45
C LEU A 186 21.61 -27.08 -12.45
N GLN A 187 21.00 -26.03 -11.87
CA GLN A 187 19.87 -26.17 -10.94
C GLN A 187 18.68 -26.84 -11.60
N LYS A 188 18.35 -26.47 -12.84
CA LYS A 188 17.27 -27.07 -13.62
C LYS A 188 17.50 -28.56 -13.89
N ASN A 189 18.72 -28.95 -14.24
CA ASN A 189 19.09 -30.35 -14.45
C ASN A 189 18.93 -31.16 -13.16
N LEU A 190 19.44 -30.62 -12.04
CA LEU A 190 19.29 -31.24 -10.72
C LEU A 190 17.81 -31.46 -10.36
N VAL A 191 16.99 -30.41 -10.52
CA VAL A 191 15.55 -30.49 -10.22
C VAL A 191 14.83 -31.45 -11.14
N THR A 192 15.22 -31.56 -12.42
CA THR A 192 14.67 -32.52 -13.38
C THR A 192 14.92 -33.94 -12.93
N ASN A 193 16.14 -34.27 -12.50
CA ASN A 193 16.50 -35.60 -12.00
C ASN A 193 15.74 -35.92 -10.70
N LEU A 194 15.74 -35.00 -9.74
CA LEU A 194 14.97 -35.17 -8.49
C LEU A 194 13.48 -35.40 -8.73
N LEU A 195 12.90 -34.72 -9.71
CA LEU A 195 11.48 -34.87 -10.06
C LEU A 195 11.22 -36.25 -10.70
N ALA A 196 12.13 -36.74 -11.55
CA ALA A 196 12.02 -38.06 -12.15
C ALA A 196 12.11 -39.16 -11.09
N GLU A 197 13.09 -39.07 -10.18
CA GLU A 197 13.25 -39.99 -9.04
C GLU A 197 12.00 -39.96 -8.12
N SER A 198 11.50 -38.76 -7.83
CA SER A 198 10.27 -38.62 -7.03
C SER A 198 9.07 -39.35 -7.66
N ARG A 199 8.88 -39.20 -8.98
CA ARG A 199 7.79 -39.88 -9.70
C ARG A 199 7.92 -41.40 -9.62
N GLN A 200 9.11 -41.91 -9.79
CA GLN A 200 9.39 -43.35 -9.69
C GLN A 200 9.08 -43.88 -8.28
N LEU A 201 9.63 -43.21 -7.24
CA LEU A 201 9.47 -43.64 -5.85
C LEU A 201 8.01 -43.57 -5.38
N LEU A 202 7.28 -42.53 -5.78
CA LEU A 202 5.86 -42.38 -5.45
C LEU A 202 5.03 -43.46 -6.20
N GLY A 203 5.40 -43.80 -7.44
CA GLY A 203 4.78 -44.89 -8.18
C GLY A 203 5.03 -46.26 -7.56
N GLU A 204 6.16 -46.47 -6.90
CA GLU A 204 6.55 -47.69 -6.14
C GLU A 204 5.89 -47.75 -4.74
N GLY A 205 5.16 -46.69 -4.32
CA GLY A 205 4.54 -46.60 -3.00
C GLY A 205 5.51 -46.16 -1.89
N LYS A 206 6.75 -45.75 -2.21
CA LYS A 206 7.75 -45.23 -1.26
C LYS A 206 7.49 -43.73 -0.98
N ASN A 207 6.40 -43.48 -0.26
CA ASN A 207 5.87 -42.13 -0.08
C ASN A 207 6.80 -41.17 0.68
N GLU A 208 7.59 -41.64 1.65
CA GLU A 208 8.50 -40.79 2.40
C GLU A 208 9.68 -40.31 1.54
N GLU A 209 10.40 -41.26 0.90
CA GLU A 209 11.51 -40.92 0.04
C GLU A 209 11.12 -40.12 -1.18
N GLY A 210 10.00 -40.49 -1.83
CA GLY A 210 9.44 -39.77 -2.96
C GLY A 210 8.98 -38.35 -2.57
N GLY A 211 8.39 -38.19 -1.39
CA GLY A 211 7.99 -36.90 -0.83
C GLY A 211 9.16 -35.96 -0.57
N ILE A 212 10.26 -36.48 -0.05
CA ILE A 212 11.50 -35.70 0.17
C ILE A 212 12.06 -35.19 -1.17
N LYS A 213 12.15 -36.06 -2.18
CA LYS A 213 12.63 -35.65 -3.52
C LYS A 213 11.71 -34.62 -4.16
N LEU A 214 10.38 -34.77 -3.99
CA LEU A 214 9.40 -33.83 -4.46
C LEU A 214 9.54 -32.47 -3.80
N TYR A 215 9.69 -32.43 -2.48
CA TYR A 215 9.84 -31.22 -1.71
C TYR A 215 11.16 -30.49 -2.05
N ARG A 216 12.26 -31.23 -2.23
CA ARG A 216 13.54 -30.72 -2.73
C ARG A 216 13.38 -30.07 -4.11
N SER A 217 12.68 -30.74 -5.03
CA SER A 217 12.39 -30.20 -6.37
C SER A 217 11.64 -28.89 -6.29
N HIS A 218 10.66 -28.80 -5.38
CA HIS A 218 9.87 -27.58 -5.16
C HIS A 218 10.70 -26.44 -4.57
N LYS A 219 11.57 -26.73 -3.60
CA LYS A 219 12.49 -25.70 -3.04
C LYS A 219 13.52 -25.25 -4.07
N GLY A 220 14.03 -26.14 -4.90
CA GLY A 220 15.04 -25.83 -5.91
C GLY A 220 14.54 -24.96 -7.06
N LEU A 221 13.33 -25.20 -7.55
CA LEU A 221 12.76 -24.46 -8.68
C LEU A 221 11.23 -24.46 -8.65
N PRO A 222 10.59 -23.67 -7.80
CA PRO A 222 9.14 -23.74 -7.54
C PRO A 222 8.27 -23.42 -8.76
N LYS A 223 8.78 -22.63 -9.71
CA LYS A 223 8.07 -22.23 -10.94
C LYS A 223 8.37 -23.15 -12.14
N TYR A 224 8.97 -24.33 -11.92
CA TYR A 224 9.30 -25.26 -12.98
C TYR A 224 8.02 -25.93 -13.55
N LYS A 225 7.73 -25.70 -14.83
CA LYS A 225 6.48 -26.17 -15.46
C LYS A 225 6.19 -27.65 -15.27
N PRO A 226 7.17 -28.60 -15.46
CA PRO A 226 6.92 -30.03 -15.22
C PRO A 226 6.59 -30.36 -13.76
N LEU A 227 7.16 -29.65 -12.80
CA LEU A 227 6.84 -29.80 -11.38
C LEU A 227 5.41 -29.32 -11.09
N ILE A 228 5.02 -28.16 -11.62
CA ILE A 228 3.64 -27.63 -11.45
C ILE A 228 2.63 -28.60 -12.02
N LYS A 229 2.91 -29.18 -13.19
CA LYS A 229 2.05 -30.20 -13.81
C LYS A 229 1.94 -31.45 -12.92
N PHE A 230 3.04 -31.90 -12.33
CA PHE A 230 3.04 -33.06 -11.45
C PHE A 230 2.29 -32.77 -10.12
N LEU A 231 2.43 -31.58 -9.56
CA LEU A 231 1.69 -31.17 -8.36
C LEU A 231 0.18 -31.05 -8.57
N SER A 232 -0.29 -30.92 -9.82
CA SER A 232 -1.72 -30.92 -10.13
C SER A 232 -2.33 -32.33 -10.23
N GLU A 233 -1.52 -33.40 -10.22
CA GLU A 233 -2.00 -34.75 -10.15
C GLU A 233 -2.59 -35.07 -8.76
N GLN A 234 -3.61 -35.94 -8.73
CA GLN A 234 -4.37 -36.23 -7.51
C GLN A 234 -3.46 -36.80 -6.40
N GLY A 235 -3.49 -36.21 -5.21
CA GLY A 235 -2.74 -36.66 -4.04
C GLY A 235 -1.30 -36.18 -3.95
N ILE A 236 -0.64 -35.75 -5.04
CA ILE A 236 0.76 -35.37 -5.06
C ILE A 236 1.02 -34.10 -4.23
N LYS A 237 0.14 -33.11 -4.37
CA LYS A 237 0.23 -31.87 -3.57
C LYS A 237 0.09 -32.15 -2.07
N ALA A 238 -0.84 -33.03 -1.69
CA ALA A 238 -1.04 -33.43 -0.29
C ALA A 238 0.19 -34.15 0.27
N GLN A 239 0.85 -35.01 -0.53
CA GLN A 239 2.09 -35.69 -0.15
C GLN A 239 3.24 -34.70 0.06
N MET A 240 3.37 -33.69 -0.80
CA MET A 240 4.36 -32.63 -0.63
C MET A 240 4.13 -31.85 0.66
N GLN A 241 2.87 -31.44 0.94
CA GLN A 241 2.52 -30.72 2.17
C GLN A 241 2.77 -31.55 3.43
N LYS A 242 2.48 -32.86 3.38
CA LYS A 242 2.78 -33.78 4.49
C LYS A 242 4.27 -33.82 4.79
N THR A 243 5.11 -33.88 3.76
CA THR A 243 6.56 -33.85 3.92
C THR A 243 7.04 -32.52 4.46
N GLU A 244 6.52 -31.40 3.94
CA GLU A 244 6.83 -30.05 4.41
C GLU A 244 6.52 -29.89 5.93
N ASN A 245 5.36 -30.34 6.36
CA ASN A 245 4.94 -30.30 7.77
C ASN A 245 5.88 -31.08 8.69
N ILE A 246 6.39 -32.24 8.27
CA ILE A 246 7.35 -33.04 9.05
C ILE A 246 8.62 -32.23 9.30
N TYR A 247 9.14 -31.53 8.30
CA TYR A 247 10.36 -30.73 8.43
C TYR A 247 10.15 -29.40 9.15
N MET A 248 8.92 -28.84 9.13
CA MET A 248 8.56 -27.62 9.88
C MET A 248 8.33 -27.88 11.36
N GLN A 249 7.86 -29.07 11.76
CA GLN A 249 7.53 -29.37 13.16
C GLN A 249 8.74 -29.35 14.10
N ASP A 250 9.95 -29.52 13.58
CA ASP A 250 11.19 -29.64 14.36
C ASP A 250 11.96 -28.30 14.45
N ASN A 251 11.26 -27.16 14.51
CA ASN A 251 11.85 -25.81 14.48
C ASN A 251 12.89 -25.62 13.37
N ASN A 252 12.64 -26.19 12.21
CA ASN A 252 13.52 -26.16 11.03
C ASN A 252 14.91 -26.79 11.25
N ARG A 253 15.17 -27.53 12.32
CA ARG A 253 16.48 -28.15 12.59
C ARG A 253 16.95 -29.09 11.47
N ARG A 254 16.01 -29.77 10.81
CA ARG A 254 16.28 -30.71 9.72
C ARG A 254 16.21 -30.08 8.33
N MET A 255 15.90 -28.79 8.24
CA MET A 255 15.86 -28.07 6.96
C MET A 255 17.18 -28.13 6.16
N PRO A 256 18.39 -28.06 6.77
CA PRO A 256 19.63 -28.22 6.04
C PRO A 256 19.71 -29.53 5.23
N GLU A 257 19.20 -30.65 5.74
CA GLU A 257 19.17 -31.93 5.03
C GLU A 257 18.44 -31.86 3.68
N ILE A 258 17.50 -30.93 3.52
CA ILE A 258 16.76 -30.74 2.28
C ILE A 258 17.43 -29.71 1.36
N THR A 259 18.09 -28.70 1.93
CA THR A 259 18.65 -27.58 1.19
C THR A 259 20.11 -27.83 0.72
N ASP A 260 20.83 -28.76 1.33
CA ASP A 260 22.21 -29.02 1.03
C ASP A 260 22.55 -29.38 -0.44
N CYS A 261 21.56 -29.80 -1.20
CA CYS A 261 21.74 -30.10 -2.62
C CYS A 261 21.20 -29.00 -3.56
N LEU A 262 20.85 -27.84 -3.03
CA LEU A 262 20.51 -26.68 -3.85
C LEU A 262 21.81 -25.92 -4.13
N LEU A 263 22.08 -25.64 -5.40
CA LEU A 263 23.22 -24.80 -5.81
C LEU A 263 23.10 -23.36 -5.33
N TYR A 264 21.93 -23.01 -4.76
CA TYR A 264 21.55 -21.70 -4.32
C TYR A 264 21.19 -21.72 -2.82
N THR A 265 22.20 -21.55 -1.98
CA THR A 265 22.07 -21.51 -0.50
C THR A 265 22.62 -20.23 0.10
N SER A 266 22.53 -19.09 -0.60
CA SER A 266 22.89 -17.82 0.02
C SER A 266 21.72 -17.36 0.90
N PRO A 267 21.92 -17.14 2.22
CA PRO A 267 20.91 -16.49 3.04
C PRO A 267 20.64 -15.10 2.49
N SER A 268 19.37 -14.74 2.42
CA SER A 268 18.98 -13.38 2.04
C SER A 268 19.56 -12.39 3.04
N PRO A 269 20.08 -11.21 2.61
CA PRO A 269 20.51 -10.16 3.53
C PRO A 269 19.42 -9.67 4.49
N ARG A 270 18.18 -10.16 4.34
CA ARG A 270 17.05 -9.87 5.24
C ARG A 270 16.92 -10.85 6.40
N ASP A 271 17.71 -11.92 6.40
CA ASP A 271 17.66 -12.98 7.42
C ASP A 271 18.82 -12.89 8.42
N SER A 272 19.58 -11.79 8.38
CA SER A 272 20.67 -11.48 9.31
C SER A 272 20.30 -10.34 10.25
#